data_81252a4109ce47528117a147ec77b99d
#
_entry.id   81252a4109ce47528117a147ec77b99d
#
_cell.length_a   1.000
_cell.length_b   1.000
_cell.length_c   1.000
_cell.angle_alpha   90.00
_cell.angle_beta   90.00
_cell.angle_gamma   90.00
#
_symmetry.space_group_name_H-M   'P 1'
#
loop_
_entity.id
_entity.type
_entity.pdbx_description
1 polymer ?
#
loop_
_entity_poly.entity_id
_entity_poly.type
_entity_poly.pdbx_seq_one_letter_code
_entity_poly.pdbx_strand_id
1 'polypeptide(L)'
;MKSINDRYYMPVINKSFTGRWFESDMEFNTLYPLSIQALARCHWTSLPIAVKAAHFLAGDSDAKILDIGSGVGKFCLAAAYHTPKAWYYGVEQRKSLIYHAEVAKCNLGLNNVSFIHGNFTQLDFKKFDHFYFYNAFYENLDGTDKIDDSIDYSGELYNYYNRYLFKQLQQKPTGTRLCTLCSLESEVPADFHAIHSDFDGFLKFWVKV
;
A
#
# COMPACT_ATOMS: atom_id res chain seq x y z
N MET A 1 39.10 20.87 -8.06
CA MET A 1 37.75 20.90 -7.51
C MET A 1 36.79 21.13 -8.65
N LYS A 2 36.16 20.07 -9.17
CA LYS A 2 35.07 20.15 -10.18
C LYS A 2 33.79 19.83 -9.44
N SER A 3 32.87 20.79 -9.37
CA SER A 3 31.52 20.59 -8.84
C SER A 3 30.72 19.78 -9.85
N ILE A 4 30.30 18.60 -9.44
CA ILE A 4 29.36 17.76 -10.21
C ILE A 4 27.97 18.27 -9.87
N ASN A 5 27.42 19.11 -10.75
CA ASN A 5 26.01 19.46 -10.75
C ASN A 5 25.28 18.41 -11.58
N ASP A 6 24.98 17.25 -11.01
CA ASP A 6 23.99 16.32 -11.57
C ASP A 6 22.58 16.87 -11.32
N ARG A 7 22.17 17.78 -12.19
CA ARG A 7 20.75 18.10 -12.37
C ARG A 7 20.12 16.89 -13.07
N TYR A 8 19.45 16.02 -12.30
CA TYR A 8 18.56 15.02 -12.86
C TYR A 8 17.48 15.74 -13.68
N TYR A 9 17.58 15.63 -14.97
CA TYR A 9 16.57 16.08 -15.91
C TYR A 9 15.37 15.12 -15.77
N MET A 10 14.35 15.50 -14.98
CA MET A 10 13.08 14.79 -14.96
C MET A 10 12.33 15.15 -16.25
N PRO A 11 12.04 14.19 -17.15
CA PRO A 11 11.19 14.48 -18.30
C PRO A 11 9.80 14.84 -17.79
N VAL A 12 9.29 16.00 -18.20
CA VAL A 12 7.89 16.40 -17.97
C VAL A 12 7.01 15.45 -18.79
N ILE A 13 6.45 14.44 -18.14
CA ILE A 13 5.58 13.49 -18.81
C ILE A 13 4.23 14.17 -19.05
N ASN A 14 3.85 14.22 -20.33
CA ASN A 14 2.60 14.80 -20.79
C ASN A 14 1.41 14.01 -20.21
N LYS A 15 0.44 14.67 -19.56
CA LYS A 15 -0.72 14.05 -18.89
C LYS A 15 -1.51 13.06 -19.77
N SER A 16 -1.41 13.13 -21.10
CA SER A 16 -2.05 12.21 -22.04
C SER A 16 -1.46 10.79 -22.05
N PHE A 17 -0.27 10.59 -21.45
CA PHE A 17 0.40 9.28 -21.39
C PHE A 17 0.17 8.53 -20.07
N THR A 18 -0.38 9.15 -19.04
CA THR A 18 -0.50 8.56 -17.69
C THR A 18 -1.43 7.35 -17.67
N GLY A 19 -2.48 7.33 -18.51
CA GLY A 19 -3.45 6.23 -18.57
C GLY A 19 -2.85 4.89 -18.94
N ARG A 20 -1.82 4.87 -19.80
CA ARG A 20 -1.19 3.66 -20.29
C ARG A 20 -0.67 2.74 -19.17
N TRP A 21 -0.08 3.30 -18.12
CA TRP A 21 0.46 2.49 -17.02
C TRP A 21 -0.60 1.78 -16.20
N PHE A 22 -1.87 2.17 -16.31
CA PHE A 22 -2.99 1.54 -15.60
C PHE A 22 -3.79 0.55 -16.46
N GLU A 23 -3.35 0.27 -17.69
CA GLU A 23 -3.98 -0.71 -18.59
C GLU A 23 -3.68 -2.16 -18.18
N SER A 24 -2.50 -2.43 -17.62
CA SER A 24 -2.10 -3.75 -17.17
C SER A 24 -1.01 -3.69 -16.09
N ASP A 25 -0.88 -4.78 -15.31
CA ASP A 25 0.21 -4.93 -14.34
C ASP A 25 1.58 -4.86 -15.03
N MET A 26 1.69 -5.40 -16.23
CA MET A 26 2.94 -5.38 -17.00
C MET A 26 3.36 -3.95 -17.36
N GLU A 27 2.43 -3.14 -17.87
CA GLU A 27 2.69 -1.72 -18.18
C GLU A 27 3.00 -0.92 -16.92
N PHE A 28 2.25 -1.12 -15.84
CA PHE A 28 2.51 -0.45 -14.57
C PHE A 28 3.91 -0.78 -14.02
N ASN A 29 4.33 -2.04 -14.13
CA ASN A 29 5.62 -2.47 -13.60
C ASN A 29 6.79 -1.78 -14.32
N THR A 30 6.62 -1.30 -15.55
CA THR A 30 7.66 -0.53 -16.29
C THR A 30 8.03 0.81 -15.65
N LEU A 31 7.24 1.30 -14.68
CA LEU A 31 7.61 2.46 -13.87
C LEU A 31 8.85 2.23 -13.00
N TYR A 32 9.24 0.97 -12.80
CA TYR A 32 10.30 0.58 -11.89
C TYR A 32 11.47 -0.11 -12.61
N PRO A 33 12.70 -0.04 -12.06
CA PRO A 33 13.84 -0.81 -12.55
C PRO A 33 13.57 -2.32 -12.50
N LEU A 34 14.21 -3.10 -13.37
CA LEU A 34 14.02 -4.57 -13.45
C LEU A 34 14.25 -5.29 -12.12
N SER A 35 15.21 -4.85 -11.31
CA SER A 35 15.48 -5.42 -9.99
C SER A 35 14.29 -5.25 -9.03
N ILE A 36 13.54 -4.16 -9.16
CA ILE A 36 12.34 -3.89 -8.35
C ILE A 36 11.13 -4.60 -8.94
N GLN A 37 11.02 -4.69 -10.27
CA GLN A 37 9.96 -5.45 -10.93
C GLN A 37 9.96 -6.94 -10.52
N ALA A 38 11.12 -7.51 -10.17
CA ALA A 38 11.22 -8.89 -9.69
C ALA A 38 10.34 -9.15 -8.43
N LEU A 39 10.08 -8.12 -7.62
CA LEU A 39 9.22 -8.21 -6.43
C LEU A 39 7.71 -8.32 -6.77
N ALA A 40 7.32 -7.98 -7.99
CA ALA A 40 5.92 -7.90 -8.39
C ALA A 40 5.15 -9.22 -8.22
N ARG A 41 5.87 -10.35 -8.40
CA ARG A 41 5.25 -11.68 -8.36
C ARG A 41 4.65 -12.03 -6.99
N CYS A 42 5.33 -11.65 -5.90
CA CYS A 42 4.97 -12.09 -4.55
C CYS A 42 4.50 -10.95 -3.65
N HIS A 43 4.92 -9.69 -3.93
CA HIS A 43 4.79 -8.60 -2.97
C HIS A 43 3.91 -7.44 -3.44
N TRP A 44 3.41 -7.46 -4.69
CA TRP A 44 2.63 -6.33 -5.19
C TRP A 44 1.16 -6.67 -5.40
N THR A 45 0.29 -5.78 -4.97
CA THR A 45 -1.13 -5.83 -5.31
C THR A 45 -1.32 -5.71 -6.83
N SER A 46 -2.09 -6.59 -7.44
CA SER A 46 -2.44 -6.45 -8.87
C SER A 46 -3.40 -5.27 -9.09
N LEU A 47 -3.37 -4.66 -10.28
CA LEU A 47 -4.22 -3.52 -10.60
C LEU A 47 -5.72 -3.80 -10.41
N PRO A 48 -6.27 -4.96 -10.85
CA PRO A 48 -7.70 -5.26 -10.62
C PRO A 48 -8.07 -5.29 -9.14
N ILE A 49 -7.20 -5.83 -8.28
CA ILE A 49 -7.40 -5.84 -6.83
C ILE A 49 -7.31 -4.42 -6.28
N ALA A 50 -6.29 -3.66 -6.68
CA ALA A 50 -6.09 -2.29 -6.22
C ALA A 50 -7.29 -1.40 -6.55
N VAL A 51 -7.84 -1.51 -7.76
CA VAL A 51 -9.01 -0.74 -8.20
C VAL A 51 -10.25 -1.08 -7.37
N LYS A 52 -10.54 -2.37 -7.15
CA LYS A 52 -11.69 -2.79 -6.34
C LYS A 52 -11.56 -2.32 -4.88
N ALA A 53 -10.39 -2.51 -4.29
CA ALA A 53 -10.11 -2.05 -2.93
C ALA A 53 -10.23 -0.52 -2.80
N ALA A 54 -9.71 0.23 -3.78
CA ALA A 54 -9.78 1.68 -3.81
C ALA A 54 -11.23 2.20 -3.85
N HIS A 55 -12.06 1.67 -4.74
CA HIS A 55 -13.47 2.06 -4.81
C HIS A 55 -14.23 1.78 -3.51
N PHE A 56 -13.97 0.63 -2.90
CA PHE A 56 -14.58 0.31 -1.61
C PHE A 56 -14.11 1.27 -0.50
N LEU A 57 -12.81 1.49 -0.38
CA LEU A 57 -12.25 2.31 0.70
C LEU A 57 -12.58 3.80 0.54
N ALA A 58 -12.46 4.34 -0.66
CA ALA A 58 -12.72 5.75 -0.92
C ALA A 58 -14.22 6.09 -0.85
N GLY A 59 -15.09 5.22 -1.39
CA GLY A 59 -16.47 5.61 -1.63
C GLY A 59 -16.51 6.86 -2.52
N ASP A 60 -17.39 7.80 -2.19
CA ASP A 60 -17.52 9.10 -2.89
C ASP A 60 -16.90 10.27 -2.11
N SER A 61 -16.05 9.98 -1.11
CA SER A 61 -15.54 10.96 -0.16
C SER A 61 -14.06 11.32 -0.41
N ASP A 62 -13.59 12.34 0.30
CA ASP A 62 -12.19 12.76 0.42
C ASP A 62 -11.43 11.98 1.53
N ALA A 63 -11.84 10.73 1.76
CA ALA A 63 -11.30 9.86 2.80
C ALA A 63 -9.77 9.73 2.73
N LYS A 64 -9.15 9.61 3.89
CA LYS A 64 -7.71 9.34 4.06
C LYS A 64 -7.49 7.85 4.31
N ILE A 65 -6.86 7.18 3.36
CA ILE A 65 -6.64 5.74 3.37
C ILE A 65 -5.16 5.45 3.66
N LEU A 66 -4.90 4.61 4.65
CA LEU A 66 -3.55 4.13 4.97
C LEU A 66 -3.33 2.73 4.40
N ASP A 67 -2.28 2.59 3.60
CA ASP A 67 -1.72 1.32 3.13
C ASP A 67 -0.56 0.92 4.05
N ILE A 68 -0.71 -0.19 4.75
CA ILE A 68 0.25 -0.67 5.76
C ILE A 68 1.21 -1.67 5.11
N GLY A 69 2.49 -1.30 5.01
CA GLY A 69 3.48 -2.06 4.25
C GLY A 69 3.36 -1.81 2.75
N SER A 70 3.36 -0.54 2.36
CA SER A 70 3.03 -0.13 0.99
C SER A 70 4.05 -0.55 -0.08
N GLY A 71 5.22 -1.04 0.33
CA GLY A 71 6.29 -1.42 -0.58
C GLY A 71 6.64 -0.27 -1.54
N VAL A 72 6.62 -0.54 -2.83
CA VAL A 72 6.85 0.46 -3.90
C VAL A 72 5.63 1.33 -4.20
N GLY A 73 4.56 1.23 -3.41
CA GLY A 73 3.38 2.09 -3.50
C GLY A 73 2.38 1.72 -4.58
N LYS A 74 2.44 0.53 -5.18
CA LYS A 74 1.57 0.17 -6.31
C LYS A 74 0.09 0.31 -6.00
N PHE A 75 -0.38 -0.17 -4.83
CA PHE A 75 -1.76 0.02 -4.40
C PHE A 75 -2.12 1.51 -4.31
N CYS A 76 -1.33 2.29 -3.57
CA CYS A 76 -1.58 3.72 -3.37
C CYS A 76 -1.64 4.51 -4.68
N LEU A 77 -0.71 4.22 -5.62
CA LEU A 77 -0.63 4.90 -6.92
C LEU A 77 -1.83 4.56 -7.81
N ALA A 78 -2.19 3.27 -7.89
CA ALA A 78 -3.36 2.83 -8.65
C ALA A 78 -4.65 3.42 -8.05
N ALA A 79 -4.79 3.36 -6.73
CA ALA A 79 -5.93 3.90 -6.01
C ALA A 79 -6.07 5.41 -6.20
N ALA A 80 -4.98 6.17 -6.09
CA ALA A 80 -4.98 7.61 -6.28
C ALA A 80 -5.39 8.04 -7.69
N TYR A 81 -5.03 7.25 -8.70
CA TYR A 81 -5.43 7.48 -10.09
C TYR A 81 -6.94 7.23 -10.30
N HIS A 82 -7.46 6.10 -9.80
CA HIS A 82 -8.85 5.68 -10.05
C HIS A 82 -9.88 6.36 -9.16
N THR A 83 -9.48 6.85 -7.97
CA THR A 83 -10.36 7.53 -7.01
C THR A 83 -9.75 8.87 -6.57
N PRO A 84 -9.72 9.88 -7.48
CA PRO A 84 -8.92 11.09 -7.31
C PRO A 84 -9.41 12.04 -6.20
N LYS A 85 -10.60 11.82 -5.62
CA LYS A 85 -11.11 12.60 -4.48
C LYS A 85 -10.48 12.16 -3.16
N ALA A 86 -10.13 10.88 -3.01
CA ALA A 86 -9.55 10.33 -1.80
C ALA A 86 -8.04 10.60 -1.73
N TRP A 87 -7.50 10.52 -0.51
CA TRP A 87 -6.06 10.68 -0.21
C TRP A 87 -5.47 9.37 0.25
N TYR A 88 -4.35 8.98 -0.32
CA TYR A 88 -3.67 7.72 -0.02
C TYR A 88 -2.34 7.96 0.66
N TYR A 89 -2.08 7.20 1.71
CA TYR A 89 -0.85 7.24 2.49
C TYR A 89 -0.26 5.85 2.54
N GLY A 90 0.95 5.65 2.03
CA GLY A 90 1.67 4.40 2.13
C GLY A 90 2.74 4.49 3.19
N VAL A 91 2.80 3.55 4.14
CA VAL A 91 3.90 3.44 5.10
C VAL A 91 4.74 2.20 4.82
N GLU A 92 6.07 2.39 4.73
CA GLU A 92 7.03 1.33 4.43
C GLU A 92 8.34 1.56 5.21
N GLN A 93 8.91 0.48 5.75
CA GLN A 93 10.14 0.54 6.53
C GLN A 93 11.39 0.65 5.66
N ARG A 94 11.35 0.13 4.44
CA ARG A 94 12.49 0.13 3.52
C ARG A 94 12.60 1.43 2.76
N LYS A 95 13.66 2.18 3.05
CA LYS A 95 13.92 3.46 2.40
C LYS A 95 14.06 3.34 0.88
N SER A 96 14.62 2.23 0.40
CA SER A 96 14.77 1.95 -1.03
C SER A 96 13.42 1.85 -1.75
N LEU A 97 12.44 1.18 -1.14
CA LEU A 97 11.11 1.03 -1.72
C LEU A 97 10.34 2.36 -1.72
N ILE A 98 10.44 3.14 -0.64
CA ILE A 98 9.89 4.51 -0.59
C ILE A 98 10.47 5.39 -1.69
N TYR A 99 11.79 5.32 -1.95
CA TYR A 99 12.40 6.07 -3.04
C TYR A 99 11.76 5.72 -4.39
N HIS A 100 11.56 4.45 -4.67
CA HIS A 100 10.92 4.01 -5.91
C HIS A 100 9.44 4.40 -6.00
N ALA A 101 8.72 4.39 -4.88
CA ALA A 101 7.34 4.85 -4.80
C ALA A 101 7.22 6.35 -5.12
N GLU A 102 8.11 7.18 -4.57
CA GLU A 102 8.13 8.64 -4.85
C GLU A 102 8.53 8.94 -6.29
N VAL A 103 9.49 8.22 -6.87
CA VAL A 103 9.84 8.36 -8.30
C VAL A 103 8.64 8.01 -9.18
N ALA A 104 7.96 6.89 -8.92
CA ALA A 104 6.78 6.49 -9.68
C ALA A 104 5.64 7.52 -9.54
N LYS A 105 5.38 8.03 -8.33
CA LYS A 105 4.42 9.11 -8.08
C LYS A 105 4.72 10.35 -8.93
N CYS A 106 5.97 10.79 -8.94
CA CYS A 106 6.40 11.94 -9.75
C CYS A 106 6.16 11.68 -11.25
N ASN A 107 6.51 10.49 -11.75
CA ASN A 107 6.30 10.10 -13.13
C ASN A 107 4.82 10.09 -13.52
N LEU A 108 3.95 9.69 -12.61
CA LEU A 108 2.50 9.67 -12.80
C LEU A 108 1.83 11.03 -12.59
N GLY A 109 2.51 11.99 -11.99
CA GLY A 109 1.97 13.33 -11.69
C GLY A 109 0.82 13.31 -10.68
N LEU A 110 0.82 12.34 -9.76
CA LEU A 110 -0.24 12.19 -8.75
C LEU A 110 0.03 13.08 -7.53
N ASN A 111 -1.00 13.81 -7.09
CA ASN A 111 -0.91 14.75 -5.98
C ASN A 111 -1.67 14.30 -4.72
N ASN A 112 -2.53 13.30 -4.84
CA ASN A 112 -3.36 12.77 -3.76
C ASN A 112 -2.79 11.49 -3.14
N VAL A 113 -1.48 11.32 -3.17
CA VAL A 113 -0.74 10.21 -2.55
C VAL A 113 0.51 10.73 -1.86
N SER A 114 0.86 10.14 -0.72
CA SER A 114 2.05 10.43 0.07
C SER A 114 2.67 9.16 0.62
N PHE A 115 3.99 9.07 0.63
CA PHE A 115 4.69 7.92 1.18
C PHE A 115 5.46 8.30 2.44
N ILE A 116 5.40 7.44 3.45
CA ILE A 116 5.97 7.63 4.79
C ILE A 116 7.04 6.55 5.01
N HIS A 117 8.31 6.97 5.11
CA HIS A 117 9.38 6.07 5.51
C HIS A 117 9.34 5.86 7.02
N GLY A 118 9.08 4.66 7.48
CA GLY A 118 9.06 4.31 8.90
C GLY A 118 8.23 3.08 9.23
N ASN A 119 8.19 2.76 10.50
CA ASN A 119 7.36 1.66 11.00
C ASN A 119 5.94 2.18 11.25
N PHE A 120 4.92 1.44 10.79
CA PHE A 120 3.51 1.81 10.97
C PHE A 120 3.11 1.97 12.44
N THR A 121 3.82 1.32 13.37
CA THR A 121 3.59 1.45 14.82
C THR A 121 3.89 2.85 15.37
N GLN A 122 4.58 3.68 14.60
CA GLN A 122 4.90 5.06 14.95
C GLN A 122 3.84 6.07 14.47
N LEU A 123 2.83 5.61 13.74
CA LEU A 123 1.80 6.47 13.17
C LEU A 123 0.61 6.65 14.13
N ASP A 124 0.03 7.84 14.08
CA ASP A 124 -1.25 8.11 14.71
C ASP A 124 -2.39 7.68 13.78
N PHE A 125 -2.99 6.54 14.06
CA PHE A 125 -4.09 5.96 13.28
C PHE A 125 -5.35 6.82 13.25
N LYS A 126 -5.50 7.76 14.19
CA LYS A 126 -6.65 8.70 14.19
C LYS A 126 -6.66 9.64 12.99
N LYS A 127 -5.51 9.81 12.32
CA LYS A 127 -5.36 10.67 11.13
C LYS A 127 -5.90 10.04 9.85
N PHE A 128 -6.24 8.75 9.86
CA PHE A 128 -6.70 8.00 8.70
C PHE A 128 -8.10 7.47 8.94
N ASP A 129 -8.92 7.45 7.90
CA ASP A 129 -10.31 7.03 7.98
C ASP A 129 -10.46 5.53 7.71
N HIS A 130 -9.72 5.01 6.72
CA HIS A 130 -9.82 3.64 6.23
C HIS A 130 -8.44 3.04 5.99
N PHE A 131 -8.37 1.70 5.82
CA PHE A 131 -7.11 0.97 5.81
C PHE A 131 -7.08 -0.08 4.70
N TYR A 132 -5.92 -0.24 4.09
CA TYR A 132 -5.55 -1.36 3.23
C TYR A 132 -4.42 -2.14 3.87
N PHE A 133 -4.50 -3.47 3.82
CA PHE A 133 -3.50 -4.36 4.39
C PHE A 133 -3.32 -5.60 3.53
N TYR A 134 -2.15 -5.77 2.92
CA TYR A 134 -1.76 -6.96 2.18
C TYR A 134 -0.68 -7.72 2.92
N ASN A 135 -1.08 -8.53 3.92
CA ASN A 135 -0.23 -9.48 4.63
C ASN A 135 1.22 -9.00 4.90
N ALA A 136 1.39 -7.70 5.21
CA ALA A 136 2.68 -7.02 5.23
C ALA A 136 3.65 -7.54 6.32
N PHE A 137 3.15 -8.35 7.25
CA PHE A 137 3.97 -8.89 8.34
C PHE A 137 4.45 -10.31 8.07
N TYR A 138 4.02 -10.95 6.99
CA TYR A 138 4.29 -12.34 6.67
C TYR A 138 5.79 -12.64 6.50
N GLU A 139 6.56 -11.68 6.02
CA GLU A 139 8.01 -11.78 5.92
C GLU A 139 8.71 -12.07 7.27
N ASN A 140 8.07 -11.79 8.41
CA ASN A 140 8.64 -12.09 9.74
C ASN A 140 8.59 -13.57 10.10
N LEU A 141 7.88 -14.40 9.35
CA LEU A 141 7.79 -15.84 9.59
C LEU A 141 8.96 -16.59 8.93
N ASP A 142 9.37 -17.70 9.55
CA ASP A 142 10.41 -18.57 8.99
C ASP A 142 9.92 -19.23 7.69
N GLY A 143 10.84 -19.37 6.73
CA GLY A 143 10.57 -20.05 5.47
C GLY A 143 9.72 -19.25 4.47
N THR A 144 9.43 -17.96 4.74
CA THR A 144 8.74 -17.08 3.80
C THR A 144 9.71 -16.33 2.90
N ASP A 145 9.24 -15.94 1.70
CA ASP A 145 9.98 -15.07 0.80
C ASP A 145 10.14 -13.68 1.43
N LYS A 146 11.39 -13.20 1.49
CA LYS A 146 11.75 -11.87 2.01
C LYS A 146 12.17 -10.98 0.87
N ILE A 147 11.84 -9.70 0.96
CA ILE A 147 12.25 -8.72 -0.05
C ILE A 147 13.76 -8.51 -0.03
N ASP A 148 14.33 -8.30 1.15
CA ASP A 148 15.76 -8.11 1.39
C ASP A 148 16.09 -8.29 2.89
N ASP A 149 17.37 -8.11 3.25
CA ASP A 149 17.87 -8.22 4.62
C ASP A 149 18.07 -6.84 5.29
N SER A 150 17.42 -5.78 4.79
CA SER A 150 17.59 -4.41 5.31
C SER A 150 16.81 -4.11 6.59
N ILE A 151 15.91 -5.01 6.99
CA ILE A 151 15.13 -4.94 8.24
C ILE A 151 15.23 -6.26 8.99
N ASP A 152 15.00 -6.20 10.31
CA ASP A 152 14.97 -7.38 11.15
C ASP A 152 13.66 -8.16 10.97
N TYR A 153 13.76 -9.49 11.10
CA TYR A 153 12.64 -10.42 11.01
C TYR A 153 12.61 -11.35 12.22
N SER A 154 11.44 -11.56 12.79
CA SER A 154 11.22 -12.61 13.79
C SER A 154 9.74 -12.93 13.96
N GLY A 155 9.42 -14.15 14.43
CA GLY A 155 8.06 -14.50 14.80
C GLY A 155 7.51 -13.64 15.95
N GLU A 156 8.38 -13.07 16.78
CA GLU A 156 7.98 -12.11 17.82
C GLU A 156 7.52 -10.79 17.21
N LEU A 157 8.21 -10.29 16.16
CA LEU A 157 7.81 -9.10 15.41
C LEU A 157 6.48 -9.34 14.67
N TYR A 158 6.28 -10.53 14.05
CA TYR A 158 5.00 -10.91 13.47
C TYR A 158 3.86 -10.77 14.47
N ASN A 159 4.01 -11.39 15.65
CA ASN A 159 3.01 -11.35 16.71
C ASN A 159 2.80 -9.94 17.28
N TYR A 160 3.86 -9.16 17.39
CA TYR A 160 3.80 -7.79 17.89
C TYR A 160 3.02 -6.89 16.91
N TYR A 161 3.36 -6.94 15.62
CA TYR A 161 2.72 -6.12 14.58
C TYR A 161 1.24 -6.46 14.42
N ASN A 162 0.88 -7.75 14.39
CA ASN A 162 -0.52 -8.17 14.33
C ASN A 162 -1.32 -7.66 15.54
N ARG A 163 -0.79 -7.83 16.76
CA ARG A 163 -1.45 -7.33 17.97
C ARG A 163 -1.56 -5.81 18.00
N TYR A 164 -0.55 -5.11 17.49
CA TYR A 164 -0.59 -3.65 17.41
C TYR A 164 -1.66 -3.18 16.44
N LEU A 165 -1.66 -3.71 15.21
CA LEU A 165 -2.66 -3.38 14.20
C LEU A 165 -4.09 -3.67 14.70
N PHE A 166 -4.30 -4.86 15.26
CA PHE A 166 -5.58 -5.26 15.85
C PHE A 166 -6.09 -4.22 16.87
N LYS A 167 -5.24 -3.79 17.80
CA LYS A 167 -5.60 -2.77 18.82
C LYS A 167 -5.92 -1.42 18.18
N GLN A 168 -5.18 -1.00 17.14
CA GLN A 168 -5.45 0.25 16.45
C GLN A 168 -6.80 0.21 15.72
N LEU A 169 -7.09 -0.88 15.01
CA LEU A 169 -8.37 -1.08 14.34
C LEU A 169 -9.53 -1.14 15.34
N GLN A 170 -9.36 -1.82 16.47
CA GLN A 170 -10.36 -1.90 17.53
C GLN A 170 -10.77 -0.52 18.07
N GLN A 171 -9.89 0.47 18.04
CA GLN A 171 -10.15 1.83 18.50
C GLN A 171 -10.79 2.73 17.43
N LYS A 172 -10.96 2.25 16.21
CA LYS A 172 -11.56 3.05 15.13
C LYS A 172 -13.08 3.21 15.35
N PRO A 173 -13.68 4.29 14.84
CA PRO A 173 -15.12 4.46 14.94
C PRO A 173 -15.88 3.49 14.03
N THR A 174 -17.17 3.27 14.34
CA THR A 174 -18.14 2.61 13.47
C THR A 174 -18.14 3.27 12.08
N GLY A 175 -18.28 2.46 11.03
CA GLY A 175 -18.19 2.90 9.63
C GLY A 175 -16.76 2.91 9.06
N THR A 176 -15.73 2.67 9.87
CA THR A 176 -14.36 2.46 9.35
C THR A 176 -14.34 1.27 8.40
N ARG A 177 -13.76 1.46 7.21
CA ARG A 177 -13.59 0.41 6.21
C ARG A 177 -12.16 -0.14 6.27
N LEU A 178 -12.04 -1.45 6.12
CA LEU A 178 -10.77 -2.15 5.99
C LEU A 178 -10.85 -3.06 4.77
N CYS A 179 -9.79 -3.09 3.99
CA CYS A 179 -9.64 -4.06 2.92
C CYS A 179 -8.39 -4.89 3.19
N THR A 180 -8.54 -6.22 3.25
CA THR A 180 -7.42 -7.13 3.48
C THR A 180 -7.20 -8.04 2.28
N LEU A 181 -5.94 -8.28 1.94
CA LEU A 181 -5.53 -9.25 0.93
C LEU A 181 -4.64 -10.31 1.59
N CYS A 182 -5.00 -11.59 1.41
CA CYS A 182 -4.26 -12.75 1.95
C CYS A 182 -4.04 -12.72 3.47
N SER A 183 -4.99 -12.16 4.24
CA SER A 183 -4.91 -12.07 5.71
C SER A 183 -5.88 -13.04 6.36
N LEU A 184 -5.54 -13.49 7.58
CA LEU A 184 -6.40 -14.36 8.38
C LEU A 184 -7.53 -13.54 9.01
N GLU A 185 -8.71 -14.15 9.15
CA GLU A 185 -9.86 -13.49 9.81
C GLU A 185 -9.59 -13.16 11.28
N SER A 186 -8.80 -13.98 11.95
CA SER A 186 -8.39 -13.78 13.34
C SER A 186 -7.49 -12.55 13.55
N GLU A 187 -6.94 -11.98 12.48
CA GLU A 187 -6.13 -10.76 12.53
C GLU A 187 -6.98 -9.48 12.52
N VAL A 188 -8.29 -9.62 12.25
CA VAL A 188 -9.24 -8.50 12.20
C VAL A 188 -10.13 -8.51 13.45
N PRO A 189 -10.36 -7.36 14.13
CA PRO A 189 -11.25 -7.31 15.29
C PRO A 189 -12.68 -7.77 14.99
N ALA A 190 -13.32 -8.44 15.95
CA ALA A 190 -14.65 -9.04 15.80
C ALA A 190 -15.77 -8.04 15.50
N ASP A 191 -15.56 -6.75 15.78
CA ASP A 191 -16.46 -5.64 15.45
C ASP A 191 -16.29 -5.11 14.01
N PHE A 192 -15.41 -5.73 13.22
CA PHE A 192 -15.36 -5.58 11.77
C PHE A 192 -16.07 -6.76 11.11
N HIS A 193 -17.14 -6.49 10.37
CA HIS A 193 -17.91 -7.51 9.66
C HIS A 193 -17.49 -7.57 8.20
N ALA A 194 -17.16 -8.76 7.71
CA ALA A 194 -16.90 -8.97 6.29
C ALA A 194 -18.22 -8.84 5.53
N ILE A 195 -18.31 -7.85 4.66
CA ILE A 195 -19.51 -7.57 3.87
C ILE A 195 -19.42 -8.14 2.45
N HIS A 196 -18.21 -8.42 1.99
CA HIS A 196 -17.95 -9.00 0.67
C HIS A 196 -16.56 -9.64 0.64
N SER A 197 -16.38 -10.64 -0.24
CA SER A 197 -15.08 -11.22 -0.58
C SER A 197 -14.98 -11.45 -2.08
N ASP A 198 -13.76 -11.41 -2.62
CA ASP A 198 -13.47 -11.61 -4.04
C ASP A 198 -12.13 -12.35 -4.21
N PHE A 199 -11.77 -12.71 -5.44
CA PHE A 199 -10.54 -13.45 -5.75
C PHE A 199 -10.39 -14.71 -4.86
N ASP A 200 -11.38 -15.59 -4.93
CA ASP A 200 -11.44 -16.86 -4.15
C ASP A 200 -11.33 -16.66 -2.63
N GLY A 201 -11.81 -15.52 -2.13
CA GLY A 201 -11.78 -15.18 -0.70
C GLY A 201 -10.48 -14.55 -0.21
N PHE A 202 -9.49 -14.36 -1.10
CA PHE A 202 -8.24 -13.71 -0.72
C PHE A 202 -8.41 -12.19 -0.46
N LEU A 203 -9.28 -11.52 -1.20
CA LEU A 203 -9.61 -10.11 -0.98
C LEU A 203 -10.90 -10.01 -0.17
N LYS A 204 -10.83 -9.40 1.01
CA LYS A 204 -11.98 -9.22 1.90
C LYS A 204 -12.23 -7.76 2.19
N PHE A 205 -13.51 -7.42 2.26
CA PHE A 205 -14.00 -6.06 2.49
C PHE A 205 -14.75 -6.03 3.82
N TRP A 206 -14.29 -5.21 4.74
CA TRP A 206 -14.77 -5.15 6.12
C TRP A 206 -15.32 -3.76 6.44
N VAL A 207 -16.38 -3.73 7.21
CA VAL A 207 -16.91 -2.49 7.81
C VAL A 207 -17.02 -2.69 9.31
N LYS A 208 -16.54 -1.72 10.07
CA LYS A 208 -16.70 -1.69 11.51
C LYS A 208 -18.15 -1.34 11.89
N VAL A 209 -18.77 -2.10 12.76
CA VAL A 209 -20.14 -1.95 13.27
C VAL A 209 -20.18 -1.41 14.68
#